data_5e63d8165374ceda092efd91290d6ac5
#
_entry.id   5e63d8165374ceda092efd91290d6ac5
#
_cell.length_a   1.000
_cell.length_b   1.000
_cell.length_c   1.000
_cell.angle_alpha   90.00
_cell.angle_beta   90.00
_cell.angle_gamma   90.00
#
_symmetry.space_group_name_H-M   'P 1'
#
loop_
_entity.id
_entity.type
_entity.pdbx_description
1 polymer ?
#
loop_
_entity_poly.entity_id
_entity_poly.type
_entity_poly.pdbx_seq_one_letter_code
_entity_poly.pdbx_strand_id
1 'polypeptide(L)'
;TGLQALEAIKNGCPVRRSEWTPGEYAKVTQARGSGLGIYRFASSKMEEAAKEAFTSNLHVKSEDFLFDDWEPCACTFKDIYKYAEAGGDIKHSDWPEGKILRTRQIRIYNEHRVGIKSNVLCHREDNNWKTPVSTEDLMAWLSSDELAWIAL
;
A
#
# COMPACT_ATOMS: atom_id res chain seq x y z
N THR A 1 10.03 4.13 9.56
CA THR A 1 9.79 3.83 10.99
C THR A 1 8.80 2.69 11.17
N GLY A 2 8.80 2.08 12.34
CA GLY A 2 7.84 1.03 12.68
C GLY A 2 6.39 1.51 12.64
N LEU A 3 6.14 2.77 13.00
CA LEU A 3 4.80 3.36 12.93
C LEU A 3 4.32 3.51 11.48
N GLN A 4 5.20 3.96 10.59
CA GLN A 4 4.89 4.06 9.15
C GLN A 4 4.63 2.68 8.54
N ALA A 5 5.41 1.67 8.94
CA ALA A 5 5.19 0.28 8.52
C ALA A 5 3.82 -0.22 8.98
N LEU A 6 3.45 0.05 10.22
CA LEU A 6 2.15 -0.35 10.76
C LEU A 6 1.00 0.31 10.00
N GLU A 7 1.10 1.59 9.67
CA GLU A 7 0.10 2.30 8.86
C GLU A 7 -0.02 1.69 7.45
N ALA A 8 1.09 1.37 6.81
CA ALA A 8 1.09 0.70 5.52
C ALA A 8 0.41 -0.68 5.59
N ILE A 9 0.77 -1.49 6.58
CA ILE A 9 0.19 -2.83 6.79
C ILE A 9 -1.32 -2.75 7.03
N LYS A 10 -1.79 -1.82 7.85
CA LYS A 10 -3.22 -1.63 8.13
C LYS A 10 -4.02 -1.34 6.87
N ASN A 11 -3.41 -0.73 5.88
CA ASN A 11 -4.03 -0.42 4.60
C ASN A 11 -3.76 -1.48 3.52
N GLY A 12 -3.24 -2.63 3.89
CA GLY A 12 -3.04 -3.76 2.99
C GLY A 12 -1.73 -3.76 2.23
N CYS A 13 -0.81 -2.84 2.52
CA CYS A 13 0.49 -2.80 1.85
C CYS A 13 1.47 -3.75 2.51
N PRO A 14 2.18 -4.60 1.75
CA PRO A 14 3.23 -5.42 2.31
C PRO A 14 4.47 -4.58 2.66
N VAL A 15 5.10 -4.91 3.76
CA VAL A 15 6.34 -4.28 4.22
C VAL A 15 7.32 -5.35 4.70
N ARG A 16 8.58 -5.00 4.83
CA ARG A 16 9.60 -5.90 5.36
C ARG A 16 10.61 -5.17 6.22
N ARG A 17 11.32 -5.89 7.04
CA ARG A 17 12.53 -5.36 7.66
C ARG A 17 13.74 -5.63 6.76
N SER A 18 14.68 -4.69 6.71
CA SER A 18 15.87 -4.84 5.87
C SER A 18 16.73 -6.04 6.26
N GLU A 19 16.71 -6.44 7.54
CA GLU A 19 17.45 -7.60 8.05
C GLU A 19 16.81 -8.96 7.69
N TRP A 20 15.57 -8.97 7.21
CA TRP A 20 14.94 -10.23 6.82
C TRP A 20 15.52 -10.76 5.51
N THR A 21 15.41 -12.07 5.33
CA THR A 21 15.84 -12.71 4.07
C THR A 21 15.13 -12.05 2.88
N PRO A 22 15.85 -11.73 1.79
CA PRO A 22 15.24 -11.18 0.59
C PRO A 22 14.04 -12.00 0.12
N GLY A 23 12.95 -11.31 -0.20
CA GLY A 23 11.68 -11.93 -0.59
C GLY A 23 10.69 -12.13 0.54
N GLU A 24 11.13 -12.08 1.80
CA GLU A 24 10.21 -12.09 2.94
C GLU A 24 9.49 -10.75 3.10
N TYR A 25 8.23 -10.80 3.49
CA TYR A 25 7.40 -9.62 3.74
C TYR A 25 6.36 -9.90 4.82
N ALA A 26 5.83 -8.84 5.40
CA ALA A 26 4.71 -8.89 6.34
C ALA A 26 3.48 -8.24 5.73
N LYS A 27 2.32 -8.83 5.96
CA LYS A 27 1.04 -8.35 5.44
C LYS A 27 -0.08 -8.68 6.41
N VAL A 28 -1.14 -7.87 6.45
CA VAL A 28 -2.38 -8.24 7.13
C VAL A 28 -3.09 -9.28 6.27
N THR A 29 -3.40 -10.41 6.88
CA THR A 29 -4.18 -11.46 6.22
C THR A 29 -4.97 -12.24 7.25
N GLN A 30 -5.93 -13.01 6.77
CA GLN A 30 -6.68 -13.94 7.60
C GLN A 30 -6.12 -15.35 7.39
N ALA A 31 -5.48 -15.88 8.42
CA ALA A 31 -5.01 -17.26 8.43
C ALA A 31 -6.07 -18.15 9.08
N ARG A 32 -6.25 -19.35 8.53
CA ARG A 32 -7.19 -20.32 9.06
C ARG A 32 -6.83 -20.69 10.51
N GLY A 33 -7.79 -20.57 11.41
CA GLY A 33 -7.62 -20.89 12.83
C GLY A 33 -6.96 -19.78 13.67
N SER A 34 -6.32 -18.78 13.04
CA SER A 34 -5.65 -17.66 13.74
C SER A 34 -6.38 -16.33 13.59
N GLY A 35 -7.37 -16.23 12.68
CA GLY A 35 -8.11 -15.01 12.42
C GLY A 35 -7.30 -13.96 11.64
N LEU A 36 -7.77 -12.72 11.69
CA LEU A 36 -7.10 -11.59 11.05
C LEU A 36 -5.91 -11.14 11.89
N GLY A 37 -4.75 -11.01 11.26
CA GLY A 37 -3.54 -10.57 11.95
C GLY A 37 -2.45 -10.15 10.98
N ILE A 38 -1.31 -9.74 11.55
CA ILE A 38 -0.11 -9.39 10.78
C ILE A 38 0.80 -10.60 10.75
N TYR A 39 1.06 -11.10 9.55
CA TYR A 39 1.85 -12.29 9.35
C TYR A 39 3.06 -12.01 8.47
N ARG A 40 4.15 -12.73 8.75
CA ARG A 40 5.39 -12.72 7.96
C ARG A 40 5.39 -13.91 7.03
N PHE A 41 5.63 -13.69 5.74
CA PHE A 41 5.67 -14.74 4.72
C PHE A 41 7.01 -14.75 4.01
N ALA A 42 7.51 -15.95 3.72
CA ALA A 42 8.70 -16.12 2.90
C ALA A 42 8.41 -16.04 1.40
N SER A 43 7.16 -16.28 1.00
CA SER A 43 6.74 -16.26 -0.40
C SER A 43 5.21 -16.14 -0.52
N SER A 44 4.74 -15.80 -1.72
CA SER A 44 3.30 -15.79 -2.02
C SER A 44 2.65 -17.18 -1.89
N LYS A 45 3.41 -18.25 -2.10
CA LYS A 45 2.92 -19.61 -1.86
C LYS A 45 2.63 -19.86 -0.39
N MET A 46 3.47 -19.38 0.50
CA MET A 46 3.22 -19.46 1.95
C MET A 46 2.02 -18.61 2.36
N GLU A 47 1.84 -17.45 1.77
CA GLU A 47 0.66 -16.62 2.01
C GLU A 47 -0.63 -17.34 1.61
N GLU A 48 -0.67 -17.99 0.45
CA GLU A 48 -1.82 -18.76 0.01
C GLU A 48 -2.07 -20.00 0.90
N ALA A 49 -1.01 -20.69 1.29
CA ALA A 49 -1.11 -21.83 2.21
C ALA A 49 -1.64 -21.44 3.58
N ALA A 50 -1.30 -20.24 4.07
CA ALA A 50 -1.75 -19.73 5.36
C ALA A 50 -3.26 -19.47 5.43
N LYS A 51 -3.90 -19.21 4.30
CA LYS A 51 -5.36 -19.06 4.21
C LYS A 51 -6.11 -20.36 4.44
N GLU A 52 -5.47 -21.50 4.20
CA GLU A 52 -6.08 -22.82 4.27
C GLU A 52 -5.64 -23.64 5.49
N ALA A 53 -4.50 -23.29 6.10
CA ALA A 53 -3.91 -24.04 7.19
C ALA A 53 -3.56 -23.15 8.39
N PHE A 54 -3.60 -23.71 9.60
CA PHE A 54 -3.15 -23.05 10.81
C PHE A 54 -1.64 -22.81 10.77
N THR A 55 -1.21 -21.58 11.00
CA THR A 55 0.19 -21.17 10.90
C THR A 55 0.58 -20.21 12.02
N SER A 56 0.61 -20.73 13.26
CA SER A 56 0.88 -19.93 14.47
C SER A 56 2.25 -19.25 14.50
N ASN A 57 3.23 -19.78 13.74
CA ASN A 57 4.62 -19.31 13.77
C ASN A 57 4.91 -18.13 12.82
N LEU A 58 3.91 -17.65 12.08
CA LEU A 58 4.06 -16.60 11.07
C LEU A 58 3.72 -15.19 11.58
N HIS A 59 3.27 -15.05 12.82
CA HIS A 59 2.95 -13.73 13.38
C HIS A 59 4.17 -12.83 13.46
N VAL A 60 4.01 -11.58 13.04
CA VAL A 60 4.97 -10.52 13.31
C VAL A 60 4.82 -10.13 14.78
N LYS A 61 5.94 -10.08 15.49
CA LYS A 61 5.95 -9.70 16.91
C LYS A 61 5.79 -8.19 17.05
N SER A 62 5.11 -7.76 18.11
CA SER A 62 4.95 -6.33 18.41
C SER A 62 6.30 -5.61 18.54
N GLU A 63 7.30 -6.29 19.07
CA GLU A 63 8.67 -5.77 19.24
C GLU A 63 9.33 -5.41 17.91
N ASP A 64 8.95 -6.07 16.80
CA ASP A 64 9.50 -5.78 15.48
C ASP A 64 9.19 -4.34 15.04
N PHE A 65 8.10 -3.75 15.51
CA PHE A 65 7.72 -2.37 15.19
C PHE A 65 8.51 -1.31 15.94
N LEU A 66 9.36 -1.70 16.88
CA LEU A 66 10.29 -0.79 17.58
C LEU A 66 11.53 -0.48 16.74
N PHE A 67 11.78 -1.23 15.68
CA PHE A 67 12.94 -1.02 14.81
C PHE A 67 12.62 -0.03 13.69
N ASP A 68 13.65 0.67 13.22
CA ASP A 68 13.53 1.71 12.18
C ASP A 68 13.91 1.25 10.78
N ASP A 69 14.23 -0.04 10.61
CA ASP A 69 14.72 -0.63 9.36
C ASP A 69 13.60 -1.20 8.46
N TRP A 70 12.40 -0.72 8.63
CA TRP A 70 11.27 -1.13 7.80
C TRP A 70 11.35 -0.53 6.40
N GLU A 71 11.07 -1.36 5.41
CA GLU A 71 11.08 -1.01 4.00
C GLU A 71 9.73 -1.35 3.36
N PRO A 72 9.23 -0.53 2.41
CA PRO A 72 8.06 -0.91 1.63
C PRO A 72 8.41 -2.02 0.66
N CYS A 73 7.45 -2.90 0.40
CA CYS A 73 7.55 -3.91 -0.64
C CYS A 73 6.70 -3.50 -1.84
N ALA A 74 7.14 -3.86 -3.04
CA ALA A 74 6.35 -3.66 -4.24
C ALA A 74 5.08 -4.52 -4.18
N CYS A 75 3.96 -3.94 -4.59
CA CYS A 75 2.67 -4.62 -4.65
C CYS A 75 1.88 -4.18 -5.88
N THR A 76 0.68 -4.75 -6.07
CA THR A 76 -0.22 -4.33 -7.13
C THR A 76 -0.83 -2.96 -6.80
N PHE A 77 -1.27 -2.23 -7.81
CA PHE A 77 -1.97 -0.97 -7.60
C PHE A 77 -3.27 -1.17 -6.78
N LYS A 78 -3.96 -2.27 -7.02
CA LYS A 78 -5.17 -2.62 -6.27
C LYS A 78 -4.90 -2.72 -4.76
N ASP A 79 -3.80 -3.33 -4.37
CA ASP A 79 -3.44 -3.47 -2.96
C ASP A 79 -3.02 -2.15 -2.32
N ILE A 80 -2.32 -1.30 -3.07
CA ILE A 80 -1.82 -0.02 -2.55
C ILE A 80 -2.84 1.12 -2.59
N TYR A 81 -3.88 0.99 -3.41
CA TYR A 81 -4.87 2.05 -3.61
C TYR A 81 -5.54 2.47 -2.30
N LYS A 82 -5.81 1.53 -1.44
CA LYS A 82 -6.42 1.80 -0.13
C LYS A 82 -5.52 2.66 0.76
N TYR A 83 -4.21 2.43 0.71
CA TYR A 83 -3.22 3.26 1.40
C TYR A 83 -3.22 4.69 0.86
N ALA A 84 -3.31 4.85 -0.46
CA ALA A 84 -3.41 6.16 -1.09
C ALA A 84 -4.72 6.88 -0.73
N GLU A 85 -5.84 6.17 -0.66
CA GLU A 85 -7.13 6.73 -0.20
C GLU A 85 -7.07 7.22 1.24
N ALA A 86 -6.28 6.57 2.08
CA ALA A 86 -6.07 6.97 3.47
C ALA A 86 -5.11 8.16 3.64
N GLY A 87 -4.58 8.72 2.54
CA GLY A 87 -3.70 9.87 2.54
C GLY A 87 -2.21 9.54 2.40
N GLY A 88 -1.86 8.29 2.17
CA GLY A 88 -0.48 7.87 1.95
C GLY A 88 0.04 8.25 0.57
N ASP A 89 1.34 8.46 0.50
CA ASP A 89 2.03 8.70 -0.78
C ASP A 89 2.41 7.38 -1.41
N ILE A 90 2.20 7.24 -2.71
CA ILE A 90 2.54 6.05 -3.47
C ILE A 90 3.28 6.42 -4.76
N LYS A 91 4.04 5.49 -5.27
CA LYS A 91 4.70 5.67 -6.58
C LYS A 91 4.84 4.33 -7.30
N HIS A 92 4.94 4.39 -8.61
CA HIS A 92 5.42 3.28 -9.42
C HIS A 92 6.94 3.17 -9.25
N SER A 93 7.46 1.94 -9.17
CA SER A 93 8.88 1.68 -8.94
C SER A 93 9.81 2.30 -10.00
N ASP A 94 9.33 2.44 -11.24
CA ASP A 94 10.09 3.01 -12.37
C ASP A 94 10.05 4.54 -12.43
N TRP A 95 9.27 5.18 -11.58
CA TRP A 95 9.20 6.63 -11.58
C TRP A 95 10.41 7.25 -10.90
N PRO A 96 10.88 8.41 -11.39
CA PRO A 96 11.97 9.11 -10.73
C PRO A 96 11.57 9.58 -9.33
N GLU A 97 12.58 9.82 -8.50
CA GLU A 97 12.38 10.45 -7.19
C GLU A 97 11.62 11.77 -7.34
N GLY A 98 10.71 12.02 -6.42
CA GLY A 98 9.88 13.23 -6.46
C GLY A 98 8.58 13.10 -7.24
N LYS A 99 8.42 12.08 -8.09
CA LYS A 99 7.17 11.80 -8.79
C LYS A 99 6.34 10.79 -8.01
N ILE A 100 5.22 11.23 -7.46
CA ILE A 100 4.34 10.43 -6.61
C ILE A 100 2.87 10.65 -6.97
N LEU A 101 2.03 9.79 -6.42
CA LEU A 101 0.58 10.02 -6.35
C LEU A 101 0.19 10.31 -4.90
N ARG A 102 -0.68 11.28 -4.73
CA ARG A 102 -1.26 11.66 -3.44
C ARG A 102 -2.71 12.04 -3.63
N THR A 103 -3.55 11.66 -2.68
CA THR A 103 -4.93 12.11 -2.65
C THR A 103 -4.99 13.59 -2.30
N ARG A 104 -5.72 14.34 -3.10
CA ARG A 104 -5.97 15.77 -2.88
C ARG A 104 -7.46 16.00 -2.76
N GLN A 105 -7.85 16.83 -1.80
CA GLN A 105 -9.23 17.28 -1.73
C GLN A 105 -9.42 18.42 -2.73
N ILE A 106 -10.36 18.24 -3.65
CA ILE A 106 -10.75 19.27 -4.61
C ILE A 106 -12.24 19.54 -4.49
N ARG A 107 -12.67 20.70 -4.94
CA ARG A 107 -14.07 21.06 -4.99
C ARG A 107 -14.56 20.95 -6.43
N ILE A 108 -15.56 20.11 -6.64
CA ILE A 108 -16.19 19.90 -7.93
C ILE A 108 -17.53 20.64 -7.90
N TYR A 109 -17.77 21.51 -8.88
CA TYR A 109 -19.01 22.24 -9.00
C TYR A 109 -19.94 21.57 -10.02
N ASN A 110 -21.20 21.37 -9.62
CA ASN A 110 -22.22 20.91 -10.55
C ASN A 110 -22.76 22.07 -11.41
N GLU A 111 -23.70 21.79 -12.30
CA GLU A 111 -24.37 22.80 -13.15
C GLU A 111 -25.08 23.90 -12.36
N HIS A 112 -25.46 23.65 -11.12
CA HIS A 112 -26.09 24.63 -10.22
C HIS A 112 -25.06 25.40 -9.38
N ARG A 113 -23.76 25.26 -9.66
CA ARG A 113 -22.65 25.86 -8.94
C ARG A 113 -22.58 25.49 -7.46
N VAL A 114 -23.13 24.32 -7.10
CA VAL A 114 -22.96 23.75 -5.76
C VAL A 114 -21.63 23.00 -5.72
N GLY A 115 -20.73 23.44 -4.85
CA GLY A 115 -19.43 22.81 -4.66
C GLY A 115 -19.54 21.57 -3.78
N ILE A 116 -19.00 20.45 -4.26
CA ILE A 116 -18.87 19.20 -3.52
C ILE A 116 -17.38 18.94 -3.32
N LYS A 117 -16.95 18.76 -2.07
CA LYS A 117 -15.57 18.34 -1.77
C LYS A 117 -15.40 16.88 -2.15
N SER A 118 -14.38 16.60 -2.92
CA SER A 118 -14.05 15.25 -3.35
C SER A 118 -12.56 14.98 -3.15
N ASN A 119 -12.23 13.77 -2.70
CA ASN A 119 -10.85 13.30 -2.61
C ASN A 119 -10.49 12.64 -3.93
N VAL A 120 -9.49 13.19 -4.60
CA VAL A 120 -9.04 12.75 -5.92
C VAL A 120 -7.55 12.41 -5.87
N LEU A 121 -7.20 11.27 -6.46
CA LEU A 121 -5.81 10.89 -6.60
C LEU A 121 -5.16 11.75 -7.69
N CYS A 122 -4.12 12.47 -7.32
CA CYS A 122 -3.43 13.42 -8.20
C CYS A 122 -1.95 13.09 -8.31
N HIS A 123 -1.38 13.43 -9.46
CA HIS A 123 0.07 13.46 -9.62
C HIS A 123 0.66 14.62 -8.83
N ARG A 124 1.77 14.35 -8.15
CA ARG A 124 2.58 15.37 -7.50
C ARG A 124 4.03 15.18 -7.93
N GLU A 125 4.68 16.23 -8.36
CA GLU A 125 6.05 16.20 -8.87
C GLU A 125 6.83 17.38 -8.30
N ASP A 126 7.95 17.09 -7.63
CA ASP A 126 8.80 18.08 -6.97
C ASP A 126 8.01 19.06 -6.08
N ASN A 127 7.09 18.55 -5.26
CA ASN A 127 6.18 19.30 -4.40
C ASN A 127 5.15 20.18 -5.13
N ASN A 128 5.01 20.03 -6.43
CA ASN A 128 3.99 20.73 -7.22
C ASN A 128 2.86 19.79 -7.61
N TRP A 129 1.63 20.22 -7.36
CA TRP A 129 0.46 19.49 -7.82
C TRP A 129 0.36 19.54 -9.33
N LYS A 130 0.10 18.39 -9.93
CA LYS A 130 -0.18 18.20 -11.34
C LYS A 130 -1.64 17.80 -11.53
N THR A 131 -1.97 17.30 -12.70
CA THR A 131 -3.32 16.86 -13.02
C THR A 131 -3.80 15.69 -12.18
N PRO A 132 -5.10 15.55 -11.93
CA PRO A 132 -5.66 14.30 -11.42
C PRO A 132 -5.31 13.12 -12.32
N VAL A 133 -5.21 11.94 -11.72
CA VAL A 133 -5.05 10.69 -12.47
C VAL A 133 -6.28 10.51 -13.36
N SER A 134 -6.06 10.22 -14.65
CA SER A 134 -7.15 9.97 -15.57
C SER A 134 -7.89 8.68 -15.20
N THR A 135 -9.18 8.62 -15.52
CA THR A 135 -9.98 7.41 -15.33
C THR A 135 -9.39 6.24 -16.10
N GLU A 136 -8.88 6.49 -17.29
CA GLU A 136 -8.25 5.47 -18.13
C GLU A 136 -7.02 4.87 -17.45
N ASP A 137 -6.11 5.69 -16.93
CA ASP A 137 -4.93 5.22 -16.20
C ASP A 137 -5.32 4.47 -14.93
N LEU A 138 -6.27 5.00 -14.17
CA LEU A 138 -6.75 4.37 -12.95
C LEU A 138 -7.32 2.98 -13.22
N MET A 139 -8.12 2.83 -14.26
CA MET A 139 -8.70 1.55 -14.65
C MET A 139 -7.63 0.56 -15.11
N ALA A 140 -6.65 1.02 -15.89
CA ALA A 140 -5.53 0.19 -16.34
C ALA A 140 -4.70 -0.32 -15.16
N TRP A 141 -4.40 0.54 -14.21
CA TRP A 141 -3.63 0.15 -13.02
C TRP A 141 -4.40 -0.80 -12.10
N LEU A 142 -5.69 -0.58 -11.90
CA LEU A 142 -6.53 -1.47 -11.09
C LEU A 142 -6.70 -2.85 -11.70
N SER A 143 -6.60 -2.96 -13.01
CA SER A 143 -6.71 -4.23 -13.75
C SER A 143 -5.38 -4.97 -13.88
N SER A 144 -4.26 -4.35 -13.53
CA SER A 144 -2.93 -4.92 -13.66
C SER A 144 -2.55 -5.74 -12.43
N ASP A 145 -1.93 -6.89 -12.64
CA ASP A 145 -1.34 -7.73 -11.59
C ASP A 145 0.16 -7.44 -11.37
N GLU A 146 0.69 -6.40 -12.00
CA GLU A 146 2.09 -6.03 -11.89
C GLU A 146 2.45 -5.61 -10.46
N LEU A 147 3.54 -6.16 -9.92
CA LEU A 147 4.07 -5.82 -8.60
C LEU A 147 5.06 -4.64 -8.71
N ALA A 148 4.53 -3.48 -9.00
CA ALA A 148 5.35 -2.31 -9.32
C ALA A 148 5.07 -1.07 -8.45
N TRP A 149 4.18 -1.17 -7.48
CA TRP A 149 3.75 -0.03 -6.67
C TRP A 149 4.32 -0.09 -5.27
N ILE A 150 4.75 1.06 -4.76
CA ILE A 150 5.46 1.19 -3.49
C ILE A 150 4.79 2.27 -2.64
N ALA A 151 4.54 1.94 -1.35
CA ALA A 151 4.13 2.91 -0.34
C ALA A 151 5.34 3.71 0.15
N LEU A 152 5.19 5.01 0.28
CA LEU A 152 6.26 5.91 0.72
C LEU A 152 6.06 6.40 2.16
#